data_a268e4163d4098f5d3837db61ef240f9
#
_entry.id   a268e4163d4098f5d3837db61ef240f9
#
_cell.length_a   1.000
_cell.length_b   1.000
_cell.length_c   1.000
_cell.angle_alpha   90.00
_cell.angle_beta   90.00
_cell.angle_gamma   90.00
#
_symmetry.space_group_name_H-M   'P 1'
#
loop_
_entity.id
_entity.type
_entity.pdbx_description
1 polymer ?
#
loop_
_entity_poly.entity_id
_entity_poly.type
_entity_poly.pdbx_seq_one_letter_code
_entity_poly.pdbx_strand_id
1 'polypeptide(L)'
;KVRMGKMDRTLIFVDSKYYRGNCRRIQDRYEVKGPVKLNYNEEDQMVKLSNLSRGGCRLIANHHCRPQANIHLTFLIPSKINQKQLQVQSPILARVVRSHQTPHDNYIINIQFRGALLNNHGVDELIERNLDKKLIDYRV
;
A
#
# COMPACT_ATOMS: atom_id res chain seq x y z
N LYS A 1 -2.79 12.84 25.19
CA LYS A 1 -3.01 12.37 24.77
C LYS A 1 -2.99 12.70 24.28
N VAL A 2 -2.80 13.24 24.03
CA VAL A 2 -2.94 12.74 23.53
C VAL A 2 -2.90 13.18 22.85
N ARG A 3 -2.56 13.86 22.64
CA ARG A 3 -2.72 13.50 21.93
C ARG A 3 -2.70 13.95 21.54
N MET A 4 -2.38 14.67 21.35
CA MET A 4 -2.58 14.21 20.88
C MET A 4 -2.54 14.43 20.68
N GLY A 5 -2.28 15.38 20.68
CA GLY A 5 -2.19 14.83 20.62
C GLY A 5 -2.36 15.18 20.00
N LYS A 6 -2.08 15.57 19.47
CA LYS A 6 -2.45 15.03 18.94
C LYS A 6 -2.59 15.05 18.72
N MET A 7 -2.00 15.76 18.42
CA MET A 7 -2.33 14.96 18.19
C MET A 7 -2.46 14.74 17.96
N ASP A 8 -2.00 15.49 17.73
CA ASP A 8 -2.25 14.59 17.61
C ASP A 8 -2.59 14.43 17.26
N ARG A 9 -2.35 14.85 16.81
CA ARG A 9 -2.75 14.01 16.56
C ARG A 9 -3.01 13.83 16.51
N THR A 10 -3.00 14.48 16.46
CA THR A 10 -3.37 13.66 16.51
C THR A 10 -3.67 13.42 16.61
N LEU A 11 -3.46 13.95 16.40
CA LEU A 11 -3.74 13.12 16.61
C LEU A 11 -4.21 12.98 16.81
N ILE A 12 -4.27 13.51 16.71
CA ILE A 12 -4.71 12.81 16.93
C ILE A 12 -4.99 12.51 17.17
N PHE A 13 -5.20 12.66 17.21
CA PHE A 13 -5.65 11.75 17.58
C PHE A 13 -5.97 11.42 17.98
N VAL A 14 -5.70 11.91 18.12
CA VAL A 14 -6.05 11.03 18.59
C VAL A 14 -6.20 10.47 18.93
N ASP A 15 -6.32 10.56 19.12
CA ASP A 15 -6.53 9.62 19.70
C ASP A 15 -6.59 8.79 19.82
N SER A 16 -6.57 8.78 20.06
CA SER A 16 -6.62 7.64 20.23
C SER A 16 -7.03 7.03 20.47
N LYS A 17 -7.06 7.09 20.63
CA LYS A 17 -7.38 6.23 20.96
C LYS A 17 -8.05 5.81 20.58
N TYR A 18 -8.17 5.98 20.24
CA TYR A 18 -8.68 5.27 19.88
C TYR A 18 -8.87 4.84 19.49
N TYR A 19 -8.74 4.60 19.26
CA TYR A 19 -8.77 3.86 18.91
C TYR A 19 -8.87 3.24 18.94
N ARG A 20 -8.71 3.04 19.11
CA ARG A 20 -8.91 2.37 19.10
C ARG A 20 -9.22 1.81 18.29
N GLY A 21 -9.13 1.18 18.66
CA GLY A 21 -8.95 0.44 17.53
C GLY A 21 -9.36 0.90 16.30
N ASN A 22 -9.65 1.56 16.17
CA ASN A 22 -10.03 1.73 15.02
C ASN A 22 -9.08 2.14 14.11
N CYS A 23 -8.51 1.33 13.54
CA CYS A 23 -7.89 1.46 12.28
C CYS A 23 -7.27 2.77 11.98
N ARG A 24 -6.73 3.34 12.95
CA ARG A 24 -6.01 4.55 12.72
C ARG A 24 -4.73 4.25 11.98
N ARG A 25 -4.49 4.96 10.89
CA ARG A 25 -3.27 4.77 10.13
C ARG A 25 -2.10 5.37 10.87
N ILE A 26 -1.07 4.56 11.04
CA ILE A 26 0.16 5.01 11.68
C ILE A 26 1.05 5.71 10.66
N GLN A 27 0.95 5.31 9.39
CA GLN A 27 1.82 5.82 8.33
C GLN A 27 0.99 6.52 7.25
N ASP A 28 1.59 7.53 6.67
CA ASP A 28 0.94 8.28 5.62
C ASP A 28 0.78 7.43 4.38
N ARG A 29 -0.32 7.64 3.69
CA ARG A 29 -0.60 7.01 2.41
C ARG A 29 -0.55 8.04 1.31
N TYR A 30 -0.11 7.59 0.15
CA TYR A 30 0.04 8.43 -1.02
C TYR A 30 -0.68 7.78 -2.18
N GLU A 31 -1.28 8.60 -3.04
CA GLU A 31 -1.84 8.09 -4.28
C GLU A 31 -0.68 7.80 -5.21
N VAL A 32 -0.44 6.51 -5.48
CA VAL A 32 0.63 6.06 -6.34
C VAL A 32 0.03 5.07 -7.30
N LYS A 33 0.09 5.36 -8.58
CA LYS A 33 -0.48 4.50 -9.61
C LYS A 33 0.63 3.89 -10.44
N GLY A 34 0.37 2.70 -10.92
CA GLY A 34 1.33 2.01 -11.77
C GLY A 34 1.18 0.51 -11.66
N PRO A 35 1.94 -0.22 -12.49
CA PRO A 35 1.84 -1.67 -12.50
C PRO A 35 2.64 -2.28 -11.35
N VAL A 36 2.11 -3.39 -10.82
CA VAL A 36 2.76 -4.18 -9.78
C VAL A 36 2.60 -5.64 -10.18
N LYS A 37 3.64 -6.42 -10.02
CA LYS A 37 3.55 -7.86 -10.22
C LYS A 37 3.18 -8.51 -8.90
N LEU A 38 2.06 -9.22 -8.89
CA LEU A 38 1.55 -9.93 -7.74
C LEU A 38 1.74 -11.42 -7.94
N ASN A 39 2.45 -12.05 -7.02
CA ASN A 39 2.57 -13.51 -7.01
C ASN A 39 1.66 -14.05 -5.92
N TYR A 40 0.64 -14.78 -6.35
CA TYR A 40 -0.36 -15.39 -5.49
C TYR A 40 -0.59 -16.82 -5.94
N ASN A 41 -0.47 -17.79 -5.02
CA ASN A 41 -0.60 -19.22 -5.33
C ASN A 41 0.36 -19.62 -6.45
N GLU A 42 1.60 -19.10 -6.40
CA GLU A 42 2.66 -19.42 -7.36
C GLU A 42 2.36 -18.98 -8.79
N GLU A 43 1.39 -18.08 -8.95
CA GLU A 43 1.10 -17.49 -10.24
C GLU A 43 1.34 -15.99 -10.19
N ASP A 44 2.02 -15.51 -11.22
CA ASP A 44 2.26 -14.08 -11.38
C ASP A 44 1.12 -13.45 -12.16
N GLN A 45 0.70 -12.27 -11.70
CA GLN A 45 -0.26 -11.47 -12.47
C GLN A 45 0.09 -10.02 -12.31
N MET A 46 -0.22 -9.25 -13.35
CA MET A 46 -0.04 -7.80 -13.30
C MET A 46 -1.29 -7.17 -12.74
N VAL A 47 -1.12 -6.34 -11.73
CA VAL A 47 -2.22 -5.62 -11.10
C VAL A 47 -1.86 -4.15 -11.05
N LYS A 48 -2.81 -3.32 -10.62
CA LYS A 48 -2.62 -1.88 -10.57
C LYS A 48 -2.47 -1.43 -9.12
N LEU A 49 -1.46 -0.62 -8.88
CA LEU A 49 -1.30 0.05 -7.59
C LEU A 49 -2.27 1.22 -7.52
N SER A 50 -2.92 1.39 -6.39
CA SER A 50 -3.84 2.49 -6.15
C SER A 50 -3.30 3.46 -5.11
N ASN A 51 -2.81 2.94 -3.98
CA ASN A 51 -2.15 3.79 -3.01
C ASN A 51 -1.07 2.99 -2.29
N LEU A 52 -0.16 3.72 -1.64
CA LEU A 52 1.04 3.13 -1.07
C LEU A 52 1.41 3.85 0.22
N SER A 53 1.82 3.08 1.21
CA SER A 53 2.43 3.57 2.43
C SER A 53 3.64 2.70 2.73
N ARG A 54 4.39 3.06 3.77
CA ARG A 54 5.53 2.23 4.17
C ARG A 54 5.10 0.91 4.80
N GLY A 55 3.83 0.80 5.22
CA GLY A 55 3.32 -0.43 5.84
C GLY A 55 2.53 -1.33 4.93
N GLY A 56 2.13 -0.85 3.77
CA GLY A 56 1.30 -1.63 2.86
C GLY A 56 0.81 -0.84 1.68
N CYS A 57 -0.12 -1.44 0.95
CA CYS A 57 -0.65 -0.79 -0.24
C CYS A 57 -2.05 -1.29 -0.55
N ARG A 58 -2.69 -0.62 -1.50
CA ARG A 58 -3.97 -1.05 -2.05
C ARG A 58 -3.79 -1.31 -3.54
N LEU A 59 -4.29 -2.45 -3.96
CA LEU A 59 -4.20 -2.89 -5.35
C LEU A 59 -5.59 -3.02 -5.96
N ILE A 60 -5.65 -2.88 -7.28
CA ILE A 60 -6.84 -3.19 -8.06
C ILE A 60 -6.48 -4.35 -8.96
N ALA A 61 -7.20 -5.45 -8.81
CA ALA A 61 -6.88 -6.69 -9.52
C ALA A 61 -8.13 -7.28 -10.16
N ASN A 62 -7.92 -8.23 -11.07
CA ASN A 62 -9.02 -8.90 -11.73
C ASN A 62 -9.49 -10.15 -10.99
N HIS A 63 -8.74 -10.61 -10.01
CA HIS A 63 -9.05 -11.85 -9.31
C HIS A 63 -9.00 -11.63 -7.80
N HIS A 64 -9.83 -12.40 -7.10
CA HIS A 64 -9.87 -12.39 -5.65
C HIS A 64 -8.62 -13.04 -5.07
N CYS A 65 -8.11 -12.47 -3.99
CA CYS A 65 -7.05 -13.09 -3.20
C CYS A 65 -7.60 -13.37 -1.80
N ARG A 66 -7.34 -14.57 -1.31
CA ARG A 66 -7.88 -14.98 -0.02
C ARG A 66 -7.25 -14.14 1.10
N PRO A 67 -8.06 -13.60 2.02
CA PRO A 67 -7.52 -12.90 3.19
C PRO A 67 -6.58 -13.81 3.98
N GLN A 68 -5.54 -13.20 4.53
CA GLN A 68 -4.45 -13.83 5.28
C GLN A 68 -3.48 -14.61 4.41
N ALA A 69 -3.68 -14.67 3.10
CA ALA A 69 -2.74 -15.34 2.21
C ALA A 69 -1.42 -14.57 2.15
N ASN A 70 -0.33 -15.32 2.11
CA ASN A 70 1.00 -14.75 1.87
C ASN A 70 1.20 -14.60 0.38
N ILE A 71 1.75 -13.46 0.00
CA ILE A 71 1.98 -13.11 -1.40
C ILE A 71 3.35 -12.45 -1.51
N HIS A 72 3.81 -12.30 -2.75
CA HIS A 72 4.98 -11.48 -3.05
C HIS A 72 4.56 -10.38 -4.02
N LEU A 73 5.01 -9.17 -3.75
CA LEU A 73 4.78 -8.02 -4.62
C LEU A 73 6.10 -7.54 -5.18
N THR A 74 6.13 -7.29 -6.47
CA THR A 74 7.29 -6.71 -7.14
C THR A 74 6.86 -5.40 -7.77
N PHE A 75 7.41 -4.30 -7.28
CA PHE A 75 7.11 -2.98 -7.82
C PHE A 75 7.94 -2.75 -9.09
N LEU A 76 7.33 -2.04 -10.02
CA LEU A 76 7.96 -1.67 -11.29
C LEU A 76 8.00 -0.16 -11.32
N ILE A 77 9.21 0.40 -11.41
CA ILE A 77 9.39 1.84 -11.30
C ILE A 77 9.87 2.39 -12.63
N PRO A 78 9.21 3.40 -13.19
CA PRO A 78 9.69 4.00 -14.43
C PRO A 78 11.10 4.55 -14.26
N SER A 79 11.95 4.29 -15.22
CA SER A 79 13.32 4.81 -15.23
C SER A 79 13.28 6.33 -15.32
N LYS A 80 14.17 7.01 -14.58
CA LYS A 80 14.27 8.46 -14.66
C LYS A 80 14.81 8.93 -15.99
N ILE A 81 15.58 8.07 -16.68
CA ILE A 81 16.20 8.42 -17.95
C ILE A 81 15.21 8.17 -19.08
N ASN A 82 14.52 7.05 -19.05
CA ASN A 82 13.56 6.68 -20.07
C ASN A 82 12.30 6.14 -19.39
N GLN A 83 11.27 6.98 -19.30
CA GLN A 83 10.06 6.64 -18.55
C GLN A 83 9.27 5.50 -19.14
N LYS A 84 9.57 5.11 -20.38
CA LYS A 84 8.95 3.93 -20.99
C LYS A 84 9.56 2.63 -20.49
N GLN A 85 10.73 2.69 -19.88
CA GLN A 85 11.38 1.51 -19.32
C GLN A 85 11.02 1.40 -17.85
N LEU A 86 10.63 0.20 -17.43
CA LEU A 86 10.31 -0.10 -16.03
C LEU A 86 11.47 -0.86 -15.42
N GLN A 87 11.88 -0.43 -14.24
CA GLN A 87 12.91 -1.10 -13.45
C GLN A 87 12.24 -2.01 -12.45
N VAL A 88 12.55 -3.30 -12.53
CA VAL A 88 11.97 -4.32 -11.67
C VAL A 88 12.69 -4.30 -10.32
N GLN A 89 11.94 -4.13 -9.27
CA GLN A 89 12.49 -4.09 -7.91
C GLN A 89 12.52 -5.49 -7.31
N SER A 90 13.12 -5.62 -6.12
CA SER A 90 13.13 -6.90 -5.41
C SER A 90 11.75 -7.18 -4.82
N PRO A 91 11.31 -8.46 -4.82
CA PRO A 91 10.00 -8.80 -4.29
C PRO A 91 9.89 -8.52 -2.78
N ILE A 92 8.71 -8.13 -2.36
CA ILE A 92 8.37 -7.90 -0.96
C ILE A 92 7.43 -9.00 -0.53
N LEU A 93 7.74 -9.64 0.60
CA LEU A 93 6.79 -10.55 1.22
C LEU A 93 5.69 -9.75 1.87
N ALA A 94 4.44 -10.13 1.61
CA ALA A 94 3.29 -9.39 2.08
C ALA A 94 2.14 -10.32 2.40
N ARG A 95 1.11 -9.76 3.00
CA ARG A 95 -0.07 -10.53 3.38
C ARG A 95 -1.31 -9.78 2.93
N VAL A 96 -2.28 -10.52 2.40
CA VAL A 96 -3.59 -9.97 2.05
C VAL A 96 -4.37 -9.73 3.34
N VAL A 97 -4.77 -8.48 3.56
CA VAL A 97 -5.59 -8.13 4.71
C VAL A 97 -7.06 -8.27 4.35
N ARG A 98 -7.42 -7.75 3.19
CA ARG A 98 -8.81 -7.75 2.73
C ARG A 98 -8.84 -7.78 1.22
N SER A 99 -9.86 -8.44 0.68
CA SER A 99 -10.10 -8.47 -0.77
C SER A 99 -11.61 -8.44 -0.97
N HIS A 100 -12.12 -7.48 -1.72
CA HIS A 100 -13.55 -7.39 -1.96
C HIS A 100 -13.82 -6.94 -3.39
N GLN A 101 -14.92 -7.44 -3.93
CA GLN A 101 -15.33 -7.15 -5.29
C GLN A 101 -15.97 -5.77 -5.38
N THR A 102 -15.65 -5.04 -6.43
CA THR A 102 -16.28 -3.74 -6.70
C THR A 102 -17.45 -3.94 -7.67
N PRO A 103 -18.29 -2.90 -7.85
CA PRO A 103 -19.36 -2.98 -8.85
C PRO A 103 -18.88 -3.13 -10.28
N HIS A 104 -17.59 -2.92 -10.54
CA HIS A 104 -17.03 -2.98 -11.91
C HIS A 104 -16.32 -4.30 -12.18
N ASP A 105 -16.63 -5.35 -11.42
CA ASP A 105 -16.07 -6.70 -11.61
C ASP A 105 -14.58 -6.81 -11.44
N ASN A 106 -13.98 -5.89 -10.70
CA ASN A 106 -12.60 -6.07 -10.26
C ASN A 106 -12.59 -6.15 -8.74
N TYR A 107 -11.40 -6.31 -8.17
CA TYR A 107 -11.23 -6.47 -6.73
C TYR A 107 -10.30 -5.41 -6.19
N ILE A 108 -10.65 -4.88 -5.03
CA ILE A 108 -9.76 -4.03 -4.25
C ILE A 108 -9.12 -4.90 -3.20
N ILE A 109 -7.79 -4.95 -3.21
CA ILE A 109 -7.01 -5.80 -2.32
C ILE A 109 -6.14 -4.93 -1.45
N ASN A 110 -6.35 -5.01 -0.14
CA ASN A 110 -5.54 -4.30 0.84
C ASN A 110 -4.43 -5.22 1.32
N ILE A 111 -3.21 -4.71 1.29
CA ILE A 111 -1.99 -5.48 1.51
C ILE A 111 -1.22 -4.88 2.67
N GLN A 112 -0.66 -5.75 3.51
CA GLN A 112 0.28 -5.37 4.56
C GLN A 112 1.64 -5.98 4.24
N PHE A 113 2.69 -5.16 4.23
CA PHE A 113 4.04 -5.66 4.03
C PHE A 113 4.50 -6.39 5.27
N ARG A 114 5.30 -7.45 5.05
CA ARG A 114 5.88 -8.25 6.12
C ARG A 114 7.38 -8.02 6.12
N GLY A 115 7.93 -7.77 7.31
CA GLY A 115 9.36 -7.55 7.44
C GLY A 115 9.78 -6.12 7.12
N ALA A 116 11.07 -5.89 7.14
CA ALA A 116 11.64 -4.56 6.94
C ALA A 116 11.70 -4.23 5.45
N LEU A 117 11.42 -2.97 5.13
CA LEU A 117 11.58 -2.47 3.77
C LEU A 117 13.04 -2.10 3.53
N LEU A 118 13.55 -2.50 2.38
CA LEU A 118 14.89 -2.17 1.94
C LEU A 118 14.82 -1.25 0.73
N ASN A 119 15.94 -0.58 0.43
CA ASN A 119 15.97 0.37 -0.67
C ASN A 119 15.64 -0.28 -2.01
N ASN A 120 16.03 -1.54 -2.19
CA ASN A 120 15.82 -2.22 -3.47
C ASN A 120 14.38 -2.73 -3.65
N HIS A 121 13.51 -2.52 -2.68
CA HIS A 121 12.08 -2.84 -2.83
C HIS A 121 11.32 -1.76 -3.58
N GLY A 122 11.83 -0.53 -3.60
CA GLY A 122 11.26 0.56 -4.39
C GLY A 122 10.14 1.33 -3.72
N VAL A 123 9.70 0.95 -2.53
CA VAL A 123 8.57 1.60 -1.86
C VAL A 123 8.92 3.05 -1.52
N ASP A 124 10.08 3.29 -0.91
CA ASP A 124 10.48 4.63 -0.54
C ASP A 124 10.64 5.54 -1.75
N GLU A 125 11.18 5.00 -2.84
CA GLU A 125 11.35 5.79 -4.06
C GLU A 125 10.00 6.17 -4.65
N LEU A 126 9.05 5.25 -4.69
CA LEU A 126 7.71 5.55 -5.21
C LEU A 126 7.01 6.60 -4.35
N ILE A 127 7.14 6.50 -3.03
CA ILE A 127 6.55 7.49 -2.14
C ILE A 127 7.20 8.85 -2.38
N GLU A 128 8.52 8.89 -2.50
CA GLU A 128 9.23 10.14 -2.69
C GLU A 128 8.82 10.84 -3.98
N ARG A 129 8.56 10.07 -5.03
CA ARG A 129 8.10 10.63 -6.31
C ARG A 129 6.66 11.14 -6.25
N ASN A 130 5.91 10.84 -5.18
CA ASN A 130 4.49 11.17 -5.07
C ASN A 130 4.16 11.86 -3.76
N LEU A 131 5.12 12.58 -3.17
CA LEU A 131 4.92 13.26 -1.88
C LEU A 131 3.78 14.28 -1.93
N ASP A 132 3.56 14.89 -3.09
CA ASP A 132 2.49 15.86 -3.27
C ASP A 132 1.11 15.21 -3.37
N LYS A 133 1.03 13.89 -3.40
CA LYS A 133 -0.22 13.16 -3.54
C LYS A 133 -0.59 12.42 -2.28
N LYS A 134 -0.27 12.99 -1.14
CA LYS A 134 -0.61 12.42 0.15
C LYS A 134 -2.12 12.38 0.33
N LEU A 135 -2.62 11.22 0.75
CA LEU A 135 -4.04 11.05 0.99
C LEU A 135 -4.39 11.51 2.40
N ILE A 136 -5.51 12.19 2.52
CA ILE A 136 -6.00 12.66 3.80
C ILE A 136 -6.97 11.64 4.34
N ASP A 137 -6.79 11.31 5.62
CA ASP A 137 -7.62 10.31 6.28
C ASP A 137 -8.63 11.04 7.17
N TYR A 138 -9.90 10.95 6.80
CA TYR A 138 -10.97 11.64 7.50
C TYR A 138 -11.70 10.76 8.50
N ARG A 139 -11.13 9.65 8.90
CA ARG A 139 -11.79 8.82 9.89
C ARG A 139 -11.91 9.55 11.21
N VAL A 140 -13.00 9.31 11.79
CA VAL A 140 -13.33 9.95 13.07
C VAL A 140 -13.54 8.90 14.10
#